data_f95520b6e7d3e1df6cd121946e56396e
#
_entry.id   f95520b6e7d3e1df6cd121946e56396e
#
_cell.length_a   1.000
_cell.length_b   1.000
_cell.length_c   1.000
_cell.angle_alpha   90.00
_cell.angle_beta   90.00
_cell.angle_gamma   90.00
#
_symmetry.space_group_name_H-M   'P 1'
#
loop_
_entity.id
_entity.type
_entity.pdbx_description
1 polymer ?
#
loop_
_entity_poly.entity_id
_entity_poly.type
_entity_poly.pdbx_seq_one_letter_code
_entity_poly.pdbx_strand_id
1 'polypeptide(L)'
;STEALSASPLARDRMRQQLVASLDVSNIQMTVRGIELETPDSTGDRALVNPNVDAPVLVGGADGTAFGFDGGSGISQLGSLSTQVIAAGATAATLAADKQSVAIQGPSGSVLVALAGDSAATLIDDGPALVAPSVDPFRFVWSARADDASTILTWEVDGQPHPIATGLPSDNAIVSMRLSRDGTRLQLLLSTPVGPRLVVLGVIRQRNVPVDLGEPIDLPVGSGTPVDATWVDDRTVATIASDDAGSGLITAFEVGGPSTSLGRVLGAVAIAGGNAKTDGLRVLTAAGDIWRPRGSEGWVATGISASFLGTKQ
;
A
#
# COMPACT_ATOMS: atom_id res chain seq x y z
N SER A 1 -22.14 16.42 18.61
CA SER A 1 -23.43 16.44 17.92
C SER A 1 -24.51 15.85 18.84
N THR A 2 -25.78 16.20 18.63
CA THR A 2 -26.92 15.61 19.37
C THR A 2 -27.09 14.12 19.10
N GLU A 3 -26.53 13.60 18.01
CA GLU A 3 -26.49 12.17 17.69
C GLU A 3 -25.69 11.35 18.69
N ALA A 4 -24.66 11.96 19.31
CA ALA A 4 -23.88 11.28 20.35
C ALA A 4 -24.75 10.97 21.61
N LEU A 5 -25.80 11.74 21.87
CA LEU A 5 -26.74 11.47 22.96
C LEU A 5 -27.61 10.22 22.71
N SER A 6 -27.89 9.91 21.45
CA SER A 6 -28.67 8.74 21.04
C SER A 6 -27.83 7.50 20.84
N ALA A 7 -26.48 7.63 20.84
CA ALA A 7 -25.58 6.51 20.68
C ALA A 7 -25.69 5.51 21.85
N SER A 8 -25.56 4.22 21.57
CA SER A 8 -25.53 3.20 22.60
C SER A 8 -24.34 3.39 23.56
N PRO A 9 -24.41 2.91 24.81
CA PRO A 9 -23.28 2.98 25.74
C PRO A 9 -21.98 2.44 25.17
N LEU A 10 -22.04 1.33 24.43
CA LEU A 10 -20.88 0.74 23.74
C LEU A 10 -20.31 1.68 22.66
N ALA A 11 -21.17 2.34 21.89
CA ALA A 11 -20.71 3.29 20.86
C ALA A 11 -20.05 4.53 21.52
N ARG A 12 -20.58 5.01 22.64
CA ARG A 12 -19.97 6.12 23.41
C ARG A 12 -18.60 5.73 23.97
N ASP A 13 -18.46 4.51 24.51
CA ASP A 13 -17.17 4.02 24.99
C ASP A 13 -16.14 3.90 23.84
N ARG A 14 -16.53 3.38 22.69
CA ARG A 14 -15.66 3.33 21.50
C ARG A 14 -15.23 4.74 21.05
N MET A 15 -16.14 5.71 21.02
CA MET A 15 -15.78 7.11 20.71
C MET A 15 -14.76 7.65 21.72
N ARG A 16 -14.97 7.42 23.02
CA ARG A 16 -14.05 7.85 24.07
C ARG A 16 -12.66 7.21 23.88
N GLN A 17 -12.60 5.93 23.64
CA GLN A 17 -11.34 5.21 23.42
C GLN A 17 -10.60 5.74 22.19
N GLN A 18 -11.30 5.99 21.09
CA GLN A 18 -10.70 6.58 19.89
C GLN A 18 -10.14 7.98 20.16
N LEU A 19 -10.86 8.83 20.88
CA LEU A 19 -10.38 10.16 21.21
C LEU A 19 -9.19 10.12 22.17
N VAL A 20 -9.23 9.27 23.20
CA VAL A 20 -8.09 9.03 24.11
C VAL A 20 -6.85 8.61 23.34
N ALA A 21 -7.01 7.67 22.41
CA ALA A 21 -5.93 7.17 21.58
C ALA A 21 -5.41 8.24 20.60
N SER A 22 -6.32 8.99 19.94
CA SER A 22 -5.94 10.00 18.95
C SER A 22 -5.26 11.24 19.54
N LEU A 23 -5.64 11.59 20.77
CA LEU A 23 -5.07 12.74 21.48
C LEU A 23 -3.89 12.39 22.36
N ASP A 24 -3.54 11.10 22.43
CA ASP A 24 -2.47 10.54 23.30
C ASP A 24 -2.59 11.00 24.78
N VAL A 25 -3.81 10.97 25.31
CA VAL A 25 -4.11 11.35 26.70
C VAL A 25 -4.53 10.13 27.52
N SER A 26 -4.43 10.22 28.84
CA SER A 26 -4.82 9.11 29.71
C SER A 26 -6.33 8.97 29.91
N ASN A 27 -7.06 10.08 29.81
CA ASN A 27 -8.53 10.12 29.96
C ASN A 27 -9.10 11.39 29.33
N ILE A 28 -10.37 11.32 28.93
CA ILE A 28 -11.15 12.48 28.46
C ILE A 28 -12.55 12.45 29.06
N GLN A 29 -13.11 13.64 29.26
CA GLN A 29 -14.52 13.85 29.56
C GLN A 29 -15.22 14.32 28.29
N MET A 30 -16.23 13.59 27.83
CA MET A 30 -17.04 13.98 26.69
C MET A 30 -18.27 14.74 27.17
N THR A 31 -18.57 15.89 26.54
CA THR A 31 -19.77 16.68 26.81
C THR A 31 -20.53 16.98 25.53
N VAL A 32 -21.86 17.07 25.63
CA VAL A 32 -22.71 17.54 24.55
C VAL A 32 -23.48 18.75 25.06
N ARG A 33 -23.23 19.93 24.49
CA ARG A 33 -23.81 21.22 24.92
C ARG A 33 -23.58 21.51 26.43
N GLY A 34 -22.38 21.13 26.92
CA GLY A 34 -22.02 21.32 28.33
C GLY A 34 -22.57 20.27 29.30
N ILE A 35 -23.35 19.30 28.84
CA ILE A 35 -23.84 18.17 29.63
C ILE A 35 -22.87 17.00 29.46
N GLU A 36 -22.43 16.43 30.58
CA GLU A 36 -21.56 15.27 30.57
C GLU A 36 -22.24 14.07 29.91
N LEU A 37 -21.51 13.43 29.02
CA LEU A 37 -21.93 12.20 28.33
C LEU A 37 -21.43 11.01 29.14
N GLU A 38 -22.30 10.38 29.91
CA GLU A 38 -21.94 9.16 30.64
C GLU A 38 -21.47 8.08 29.67
N THR A 39 -20.29 7.56 29.91
CA THR A 39 -19.71 6.45 29.20
C THR A 39 -19.37 5.32 30.17
N PRO A 40 -19.71 4.06 29.88
CA PRO A 40 -19.35 2.97 30.76
C PRO A 40 -17.83 2.84 30.83
N ASP A 41 -17.32 2.26 31.91
CA ASP A 41 -15.92 1.86 31.98
C ASP A 41 -15.63 0.79 30.95
N SER A 42 -14.57 0.99 30.17
CA SER A 42 -14.16 0.05 29.16
C SER A 42 -13.61 -1.22 29.80
N THR A 43 -14.18 -2.35 29.43
CA THR A 43 -13.66 -3.69 29.78
C THR A 43 -12.82 -4.31 28.68
N GLY A 44 -12.67 -3.63 27.55
CA GLY A 44 -11.93 -4.09 26.38
C GLY A 44 -10.50 -3.54 26.30
N ASP A 45 -9.73 -4.09 25.41
CA ASP A 45 -8.39 -3.58 25.09
C ASP A 45 -8.46 -2.12 24.59
N ARG A 46 -7.47 -1.33 25.01
CA ARG A 46 -7.37 0.08 24.60
C ARG A 46 -7.21 0.16 23.08
N ALA A 47 -7.97 1.06 22.44
CA ALA A 47 -7.78 1.35 21.02
C ALA A 47 -6.34 1.83 20.77
N LEU A 48 -5.69 1.25 19.80
CA LEU A 48 -4.33 1.62 19.40
C LEU A 48 -4.41 2.59 18.21
N VAL A 49 -3.66 3.68 18.28
CA VAL A 49 -3.34 4.50 17.10
C VAL A 49 -2.21 3.76 16.38
N ASN A 50 -2.41 3.39 15.13
CA ASN A 50 -1.46 2.59 14.34
C ASN A 50 -1.06 1.27 15.03
N PRO A 51 -1.97 0.30 15.15
CA PRO A 51 -1.62 -1.01 15.69
C PRO A 51 -0.48 -1.59 14.84
N ASN A 52 0.54 -2.15 15.49
CA ASN A 52 1.58 -2.90 14.79
C ASN A 52 0.90 -4.04 14.03
N VAL A 53 1.00 -4.01 12.73
CA VAL A 53 0.48 -5.06 11.86
C VAL A 53 1.64 -5.94 11.45
N ASP A 54 1.46 -7.24 11.62
CA ASP A 54 2.37 -8.23 11.06
C ASP A 54 2.20 -8.28 9.54
N ALA A 55 2.88 -7.37 8.86
CA ALA A 55 2.91 -7.29 7.41
C ALA A 55 4.36 -7.09 6.94
N PRO A 56 5.23 -8.10 7.08
CA PRO A 56 6.57 -8.05 6.54
C PRO A 56 6.50 -7.91 5.01
N VAL A 57 7.52 -7.24 4.46
CA VAL A 57 7.65 -7.06 3.01
C VAL A 57 7.81 -8.41 2.33
N LEU A 58 7.23 -8.55 1.14
CA LEU A 58 7.40 -9.71 0.28
C LEU A 58 8.63 -9.53 -0.61
N VAL A 59 9.31 -10.63 -0.86
CA VAL A 59 10.54 -10.67 -1.64
C VAL A 59 10.44 -11.78 -2.69
N GLY A 60 10.67 -11.43 -3.95
CA GLY A 60 11.00 -12.41 -4.99
C GLY A 60 12.52 -12.60 -5.03
N GLY A 61 13.00 -13.83 -4.83
CA GLY A 61 14.42 -14.13 -4.84
C GLY A 61 15.10 -13.75 -6.16
N ALA A 62 16.34 -13.32 -6.10
CA ALA A 62 17.09 -12.85 -7.27
C ALA A 62 17.25 -13.93 -8.37
N ASP A 63 17.27 -15.21 -7.98
CA ASP A 63 17.35 -16.36 -8.89
C ASP A 63 15.96 -16.84 -9.40
N GLY A 64 14.88 -16.21 -8.98
CA GLY A 64 13.51 -16.58 -9.34
C GLY A 64 13.01 -17.88 -8.72
N THR A 65 13.74 -18.48 -7.77
CA THR A 65 13.38 -19.79 -7.18
C THR A 65 12.67 -19.66 -5.84
N ALA A 66 12.55 -18.47 -5.28
CA ALA A 66 11.92 -18.22 -3.99
C ALA A 66 10.97 -17.01 -4.06
N PHE A 67 9.86 -17.10 -3.33
CA PHE A 67 8.94 -15.98 -3.06
C PHE A 67 8.36 -16.14 -1.66
N GLY A 68 8.27 -15.05 -0.93
CA GLY A 68 7.70 -15.06 0.42
C GLY A 68 8.06 -13.82 1.21
N PHE A 69 7.90 -13.89 2.53
CA PHE A 69 8.24 -12.80 3.43
C PHE A 69 9.74 -12.64 3.64
N ASP A 70 10.20 -11.39 3.78
CA ASP A 70 11.53 -11.06 4.31
C ASP A 70 11.64 -11.57 5.76
N GLY A 71 12.35 -12.69 5.94
CA GLY A 71 12.60 -13.30 7.25
C GLY A 71 13.88 -12.80 7.93
N GLY A 72 14.54 -11.77 7.37
CA GLY A 72 15.77 -11.18 7.90
C GLY A 72 17.05 -11.98 7.59
N SER A 73 16.99 -13.29 7.49
CA SER A 73 18.11 -14.18 7.10
C SER A 73 17.82 -15.00 5.85
N GLY A 74 16.63 -14.85 5.26
CA GLY A 74 16.16 -15.58 4.09
C GLY A 74 14.69 -15.33 3.82
N ILE A 75 14.16 -15.95 2.75
CA ILE A 75 12.77 -15.79 2.33
C ILE A 75 11.91 -16.88 2.97
N SER A 76 10.89 -16.46 3.72
CA SER A 76 9.89 -17.36 4.31
C SER A 76 8.73 -17.60 3.34
N GLN A 77 8.66 -18.78 2.75
CA GLN A 77 7.68 -19.11 1.70
C GLN A 77 6.23 -19.18 2.19
N LEU A 78 5.29 -18.98 1.28
CA LEU A 78 3.83 -18.95 1.49
C LEU A 78 3.13 -20.21 0.96
N GLY A 79 3.80 -21.35 0.98
CA GLY A 79 3.23 -22.62 0.50
C GLY A 79 2.86 -22.59 -1.00
N SER A 80 1.64 -23.00 -1.36
CA SER A 80 1.18 -23.06 -2.76
C SER A 80 1.21 -21.70 -3.46
N LEU A 81 1.00 -20.59 -2.75
CA LEU A 81 1.09 -19.25 -3.31
C LEU A 81 2.49 -18.95 -3.82
N SER A 82 3.54 -19.32 -3.04
CA SER A 82 4.93 -19.15 -3.51
C SER A 82 5.19 -19.94 -4.78
N THR A 83 4.72 -21.18 -4.85
CA THR A 83 4.90 -22.02 -6.04
C THR A 83 4.25 -21.40 -7.28
N GLN A 84 3.04 -20.86 -7.15
CA GLN A 84 2.31 -20.22 -8.25
C GLN A 84 3.00 -18.93 -8.71
N VAL A 85 3.46 -18.07 -7.76
CA VAL A 85 4.18 -16.81 -8.08
C VAL A 85 5.48 -17.10 -8.82
N ILE A 86 6.25 -18.10 -8.36
CA ILE A 86 7.48 -18.54 -9.02
C ILE A 86 7.19 -19.07 -10.43
N ALA A 87 6.20 -19.96 -10.56
CA ALA A 87 5.82 -20.54 -11.85
C ALA A 87 5.30 -19.52 -12.85
N ALA A 88 4.66 -18.43 -12.37
CA ALA A 88 4.22 -17.31 -13.20
C ALA A 88 5.38 -16.42 -13.69
N GLY A 89 6.60 -16.60 -13.18
CA GLY A 89 7.74 -15.73 -13.50
C GLY A 89 7.51 -14.28 -13.03
N ALA A 90 7.00 -14.11 -11.84
CA ALA A 90 6.57 -12.81 -11.34
C ALA A 90 7.65 -11.73 -11.37
N THR A 91 7.29 -10.54 -11.79
CA THR A 91 8.11 -9.30 -11.74
C THR A 91 7.63 -8.33 -10.66
N ALA A 92 6.39 -8.49 -10.18
CA ALA A 92 5.84 -7.83 -9.01
C ALA A 92 4.73 -8.70 -8.40
N ALA A 93 4.46 -8.53 -7.09
CA ALA A 93 3.40 -9.24 -6.42
C ALA A 93 2.83 -8.46 -5.24
N THR A 94 1.52 -8.57 -5.03
CA THR A 94 0.81 -8.03 -3.87
C THR A 94 -0.03 -9.13 -3.23
N LEU A 95 0.19 -9.39 -1.94
CA LEU A 95 -0.50 -10.39 -1.14
C LEU A 95 -1.72 -9.77 -0.44
N ALA A 96 -2.87 -10.40 -0.55
CA ALA A 96 -4.05 -10.00 0.22
C ALA A 96 -3.85 -10.19 1.74
N ALA A 97 -4.55 -9.36 2.54
CA ALA A 97 -4.45 -9.36 3.99
C ALA A 97 -4.69 -10.72 4.62
N ASP A 98 -5.64 -11.49 4.10
CA ASP A 98 -6.02 -12.83 4.57
C ASP A 98 -5.04 -13.94 4.14
N LYS A 99 -4.02 -13.61 3.34
CA LYS A 99 -3.03 -14.54 2.77
C LYS A 99 -3.67 -15.65 1.90
N GLN A 100 -4.83 -15.39 1.30
CA GLN A 100 -5.53 -16.36 0.46
C GLN A 100 -5.33 -16.10 -1.04
N SER A 101 -4.86 -14.90 -1.41
CA SER A 101 -4.62 -14.56 -2.81
C SER A 101 -3.40 -13.64 -2.98
N VAL A 102 -2.77 -13.74 -4.15
CA VAL A 102 -1.66 -12.86 -4.58
C VAL A 102 -2.00 -12.34 -5.97
N ALA A 103 -2.03 -11.02 -6.13
CA ALA A 103 -2.02 -10.38 -7.45
C ALA A 103 -0.58 -10.32 -7.94
N ILE A 104 -0.34 -10.76 -9.18
CA ILE A 104 0.98 -10.98 -9.77
C ILE A 104 1.08 -10.18 -11.06
N GLN A 105 2.21 -9.52 -11.28
CA GLN A 105 2.60 -9.08 -12.62
C GLN A 105 3.54 -10.13 -13.23
N GLY A 106 3.16 -10.68 -14.36
CA GLY A 106 3.98 -11.63 -15.11
C GLY A 106 5.07 -10.94 -15.95
N PRO A 107 5.96 -11.71 -16.58
CA PRO A 107 7.11 -11.17 -17.34
C PRO A 107 6.69 -10.42 -18.61
N SER A 108 5.52 -10.70 -19.17
CA SER A 108 4.91 -9.95 -20.29
C SER A 108 4.20 -8.66 -19.86
N GLY A 109 4.15 -8.37 -18.56
CA GLY A 109 3.37 -7.28 -17.99
C GLY A 109 1.90 -7.61 -17.71
N SER A 110 1.44 -8.83 -18.02
CA SER A 110 0.08 -9.29 -17.72
C SER A 110 -0.16 -9.41 -16.21
N VAL A 111 -1.41 -9.25 -15.78
CA VAL A 111 -1.83 -9.42 -14.39
C VAL A 111 -2.49 -10.78 -14.23
N LEU A 112 -2.01 -11.54 -13.22
CA LEU A 112 -2.53 -12.83 -12.82
C LEU A 112 -2.96 -12.79 -11.35
N VAL A 113 -3.78 -13.75 -10.94
CA VAL A 113 -4.09 -13.99 -9.52
C VAL A 113 -3.78 -15.44 -9.16
N ALA A 114 -3.03 -15.62 -8.08
CA ALA A 114 -2.81 -16.90 -7.43
C ALA A 114 -3.75 -17.04 -6.24
N LEU A 115 -4.39 -18.20 -6.09
CA LEU A 115 -5.26 -18.51 -4.94
C LEU A 115 -4.64 -19.63 -4.10
N ALA A 116 -4.78 -19.49 -2.78
CA ALA A 116 -4.34 -20.54 -1.86
C ALA A 116 -5.11 -21.84 -2.12
N GLY A 117 -4.35 -22.92 -2.32
CA GLY A 117 -4.93 -24.23 -2.65
C GLY A 117 -5.02 -24.55 -4.14
N ASP A 118 -4.92 -23.58 -5.02
CA ASP A 118 -4.89 -23.81 -6.46
C ASP A 118 -3.50 -24.27 -6.93
N SER A 119 -3.46 -24.90 -8.10
CA SER A 119 -2.22 -25.41 -8.71
C SER A 119 -1.52 -24.40 -9.60
N ALA A 120 -2.23 -23.41 -10.13
CA ALA A 120 -1.71 -22.39 -11.04
C ALA A 120 -2.42 -21.04 -10.86
N ALA A 121 -1.71 -19.95 -11.14
CA ALA A 121 -2.30 -18.62 -11.19
C ALA A 121 -3.18 -18.45 -12.44
N THR A 122 -4.26 -17.69 -12.30
CA THR A 122 -5.22 -17.39 -13.37
C THR A 122 -4.92 -16.02 -13.98
N LEU A 123 -4.93 -15.93 -15.31
CA LEU A 123 -4.81 -14.66 -16.03
C LEU A 123 -6.07 -13.81 -15.78
N ILE A 124 -5.86 -12.54 -15.40
CA ILE A 124 -6.92 -11.56 -15.12
C ILE A 124 -6.94 -10.47 -16.19
N ASP A 125 -5.78 -9.88 -16.48
CA ASP A 125 -5.66 -8.75 -17.40
C ASP A 125 -4.39 -8.94 -18.25
N ASP A 126 -4.56 -8.94 -19.58
CA ASP A 126 -3.47 -9.04 -20.57
C ASP A 126 -3.31 -7.74 -21.38
N GLY A 127 -3.89 -6.64 -20.90
CA GLY A 127 -3.77 -5.33 -21.50
C GLY A 127 -2.32 -4.88 -21.66
N PRO A 128 -2.07 -3.93 -22.57
CA PRO A 128 -0.72 -3.42 -22.76
C PRO A 128 -0.29 -2.50 -21.62
N ALA A 129 1.02 -2.48 -21.33
CA ALA A 129 1.67 -1.52 -20.43
C ALA A 129 1.03 -1.46 -19.02
N LEU A 130 0.63 -2.60 -18.45
CA LEU A 130 0.08 -2.63 -17.09
C LEU A 130 1.17 -2.35 -16.05
N VAL A 131 0.82 -1.55 -15.03
CA VAL A 131 1.66 -1.37 -13.83
C VAL A 131 1.49 -2.54 -12.86
N ALA A 132 2.36 -2.63 -11.86
CA ALA A 132 2.25 -3.63 -10.80
C ALA A 132 0.86 -3.60 -10.15
N PRO A 133 0.14 -4.73 -10.08
CA PRO A 133 -1.22 -4.78 -9.58
C PRO A 133 -1.29 -4.65 -8.06
N SER A 134 -2.47 -4.28 -7.58
CA SER A 134 -2.81 -4.27 -6.16
C SER A 134 -3.96 -5.24 -5.90
N VAL A 135 -4.13 -5.69 -4.66
CA VAL A 135 -5.28 -6.49 -4.24
C VAL A 135 -5.83 -5.92 -2.95
N ASP A 136 -7.14 -5.83 -2.82
CA ASP A 136 -7.77 -5.24 -1.65
C ASP A 136 -8.24 -6.31 -0.62
N PRO A 137 -8.61 -5.89 0.61
CA PRO A 137 -9.09 -6.83 1.63
C PRO A 137 -10.38 -7.58 1.26
N PHE A 138 -11.08 -7.14 0.22
CA PHE A 138 -12.31 -7.76 -0.30
C PHE A 138 -12.04 -8.66 -1.51
N ARG A 139 -10.75 -8.90 -1.84
CA ARG A 139 -10.26 -9.76 -2.93
C ARG A 139 -10.49 -9.22 -4.34
N PHE A 140 -10.71 -7.91 -4.50
CA PHE A 140 -10.64 -7.30 -5.82
C PHE A 140 -9.18 -7.10 -6.21
N VAL A 141 -8.83 -7.56 -7.41
CA VAL A 141 -7.55 -7.23 -8.05
C VAL A 141 -7.73 -5.91 -8.79
N TRP A 142 -6.77 -5.02 -8.64
CA TRP A 142 -6.75 -3.70 -9.27
C TRP A 142 -5.63 -3.67 -10.29
N SER A 143 -5.95 -3.33 -11.53
CA SER A 143 -4.99 -3.15 -12.62
C SER A 143 -5.15 -1.78 -13.25
N ALA A 144 -4.06 -1.23 -13.79
CA ALA A 144 -4.06 0.05 -14.48
C ALA A 144 -3.00 0.04 -15.58
N ARG A 145 -3.26 0.82 -16.62
CA ARG A 145 -2.29 1.06 -17.69
C ARG A 145 -1.32 2.17 -17.28
N ALA A 146 -0.04 1.95 -17.54
CA ALA A 146 0.98 2.97 -17.27
C ALA A 146 0.79 4.23 -18.12
N ASP A 147 0.21 4.12 -19.32
CA ASP A 147 0.03 5.19 -20.28
C ASP A 147 -1.34 5.90 -20.21
N ASP A 148 -2.21 5.52 -19.26
CA ASP A 148 -3.54 6.12 -19.09
C ASP A 148 -3.92 6.17 -17.60
N ALA A 149 -3.84 7.35 -16.99
CA ALA A 149 -4.25 7.56 -15.61
C ALA A 149 -5.76 7.80 -15.42
N SER A 150 -6.54 7.91 -16.50
CA SER A 150 -7.95 8.26 -16.41
C SER A 150 -8.84 7.11 -15.93
N THR A 151 -8.40 5.86 -16.10
CA THR A 151 -9.19 4.67 -15.83
C THR A 151 -8.38 3.59 -15.12
N ILE A 152 -8.98 2.99 -14.09
CA ILE A 152 -8.48 1.80 -13.39
C ILE A 152 -9.50 0.69 -13.53
N LEU A 153 -9.03 -0.54 -13.69
CA LEU A 153 -9.89 -1.73 -13.72
C LEU A 153 -9.85 -2.43 -12.36
N THR A 154 -11.01 -2.85 -11.88
CA THR A 154 -11.13 -3.74 -10.71
C THR A 154 -11.79 -5.04 -11.14
N TRP A 155 -11.29 -6.15 -10.61
CA TRP A 155 -11.67 -7.50 -11.02
C TRP A 155 -12.03 -8.33 -9.80
N GLU A 156 -13.19 -8.97 -9.81
CA GLU A 156 -13.39 -10.16 -8.98
C GLU A 156 -12.58 -11.32 -9.58
N VAL A 157 -12.15 -12.27 -8.76
CA VAL A 157 -11.26 -13.36 -9.21
C VAL A 157 -11.82 -14.14 -10.39
N ASP A 158 -13.15 -14.32 -10.45
CA ASP A 158 -13.86 -15.02 -11.53
C ASP A 158 -14.77 -14.09 -12.34
N GLY A 159 -14.55 -12.77 -12.21
CA GLY A 159 -15.48 -11.73 -12.69
C GLY A 159 -15.01 -11.01 -13.95
N GLN A 160 -15.91 -10.18 -14.43
CA GLN A 160 -15.62 -9.21 -15.51
C GLN A 160 -14.94 -7.97 -14.92
N PRO A 161 -14.15 -7.24 -15.72
CA PRO A 161 -13.58 -5.98 -15.27
C PRO A 161 -14.66 -4.92 -15.03
N HIS A 162 -14.48 -4.19 -13.94
CA HIS A 162 -15.27 -3.00 -13.65
C HIS A 162 -14.39 -1.77 -13.80
N PRO A 163 -14.56 -0.96 -14.87
CA PRO A 163 -13.79 0.27 -15.04
C PRO A 163 -14.25 1.34 -14.06
N ILE A 164 -13.29 2.00 -13.41
CA ILE A 164 -13.51 3.12 -12.50
C ILE A 164 -12.72 4.33 -13.01
N ALA A 165 -13.43 5.45 -13.21
CA ALA A 165 -12.81 6.71 -13.59
C ALA A 165 -12.05 7.32 -12.42
N THR A 166 -10.84 7.81 -12.64
CA THR A 166 -10.01 8.44 -11.60
C THR A 166 -10.24 9.95 -11.51
N GLY A 167 -10.86 10.56 -12.50
CA GLY A 167 -10.93 12.03 -12.66
C GLY A 167 -9.60 12.68 -13.07
N LEU A 168 -8.56 11.88 -13.35
CA LEU A 168 -7.26 12.38 -13.80
C LEU A 168 -7.19 12.45 -15.33
N PRO A 169 -6.34 13.35 -15.89
CA PRO A 169 -6.08 13.42 -17.32
C PRO A 169 -5.46 12.11 -17.85
N SER A 170 -5.87 11.68 -19.04
CA SER A 170 -5.38 10.46 -19.70
C SER A 170 -3.93 10.56 -20.21
N ASP A 171 -3.39 11.77 -20.34
CA ASP A 171 -2.00 12.02 -20.74
C ASP A 171 -1.00 11.90 -19.57
N ASN A 172 -1.49 11.64 -18.36
CA ASN A 172 -0.66 11.33 -17.22
C ASN A 172 -0.26 9.84 -17.26
N ALA A 173 1.02 9.57 -17.05
CA ALA A 173 1.51 8.19 -16.92
C ALA A 173 1.51 7.74 -15.46
N ILE A 174 0.98 6.54 -15.20
CA ILE A 174 1.06 5.91 -13.87
C ILE A 174 2.41 5.22 -13.74
N VAL A 175 3.20 5.64 -12.75
CA VAL A 175 4.47 5.02 -12.39
C VAL A 175 4.27 3.92 -11.36
N SER A 176 3.40 4.16 -10.38
CA SER A 176 3.12 3.20 -9.31
C SER A 176 1.69 3.38 -8.79
N MET A 177 1.04 2.26 -8.48
CA MET A 177 -0.31 2.17 -7.95
C MET A 177 -0.34 1.24 -6.74
N ARG A 178 -0.85 1.70 -5.59
CA ARG A 178 -1.02 0.86 -4.38
C ARG A 178 -2.29 1.24 -3.62
N LEU A 179 -3.03 0.25 -3.18
CA LEU A 179 -4.10 0.43 -2.19
C LEU A 179 -3.52 0.55 -0.79
N SER A 180 -4.21 1.29 0.07
CA SER A 180 -3.96 1.22 1.51
C SER A 180 -4.39 -0.14 2.04
N ARG A 181 -3.77 -0.58 3.14
CA ARG A 181 -4.03 -1.89 3.74
C ARG A 181 -5.51 -2.13 4.09
N ASP A 182 -6.24 -1.10 4.46
CA ASP A 182 -7.67 -1.15 4.75
C ASP A 182 -8.55 -1.11 3.49
N GLY A 183 -7.95 -0.96 2.32
CA GLY A 183 -8.63 -0.88 1.02
C GLY A 183 -9.48 0.38 0.84
N THR A 184 -9.32 1.41 1.69
CA THR A 184 -10.13 2.63 1.63
C THR A 184 -9.52 3.74 0.81
N ARG A 185 -8.24 3.63 0.45
CA ARG A 185 -7.51 4.64 -0.31
C ARG A 185 -6.65 4.01 -1.38
N LEU A 186 -6.59 4.69 -2.50
CA LEU A 186 -5.69 4.38 -3.62
C LEU A 186 -4.66 5.48 -3.74
N GLN A 187 -3.37 5.15 -3.77
CA GLN A 187 -2.31 6.08 -4.13
C GLN A 187 -1.88 5.83 -5.57
N LEU A 188 -1.63 6.90 -6.30
CA LEU A 188 -1.01 6.89 -7.63
C LEU A 188 0.19 7.83 -7.64
N LEU A 189 1.35 7.32 -7.99
CA LEU A 189 2.50 8.13 -8.35
C LEU A 189 2.50 8.29 -9.87
N LEU A 190 2.51 9.53 -10.32
CA LEU A 190 2.34 9.89 -11.72
C LEU A 190 3.57 10.61 -12.26
N SER A 191 3.87 10.37 -13.52
CA SER A 191 4.69 11.22 -14.36
C SER A 191 3.76 12.05 -15.25
N THR A 192 3.83 13.36 -15.16
CA THR A 192 2.96 14.26 -15.91
C THR A 192 3.78 15.21 -16.78
N PRO A 193 3.20 15.88 -17.79
CA PRO A 193 3.90 16.86 -18.61
C PRO A 193 4.56 18.02 -17.83
N VAL A 194 4.06 18.28 -16.60
CA VAL A 194 4.57 19.37 -15.74
C VAL A 194 5.45 18.87 -14.58
N GLY A 195 5.70 17.56 -14.50
CA GLY A 195 6.55 16.96 -13.47
C GLY A 195 5.85 15.83 -12.70
N PRO A 196 6.50 15.27 -11.67
CA PRO A 196 5.92 14.19 -10.87
C PRO A 196 4.73 14.69 -10.04
N ARG A 197 3.75 13.82 -9.86
CA ARG A 197 2.56 14.07 -9.04
C ARG A 197 2.24 12.83 -8.21
N LEU A 198 1.96 13.00 -6.92
CA LEU A 198 1.48 11.94 -6.05
C LEU A 198 0.06 12.29 -5.62
N VAL A 199 -0.89 11.42 -5.90
CA VAL A 199 -2.28 11.62 -5.52
C VAL A 199 -2.79 10.48 -4.66
N VAL A 200 -3.73 10.80 -3.77
CA VAL A 200 -4.49 9.83 -2.98
C VAL A 200 -5.97 10.04 -3.27
N LEU A 201 -6.67 8.95 -3.62
CA LEU A 201 -8.10 8.93 -3.89
C LEU A 201 -8.79 8.03 -2.86
N GLY A 202 -9.93 8.47 -2.32
CA GLY A 202 -10.78 7.62 -1.49
C GLY A 202 -11.50 6.56 -2.33
N VAL A 203 -11.51 5.30 -1.90
CA VAL A 203 -12.25 4.23 -2.59
C VAL A 203 -13.68 4.19 -2.10
N ILE A 204 -14.63 4.40 -3.01
CA ILE A 204 -16.08 4.36 -2.73
C ILE A 204 -16.61 2.97 -3.05
N ARG A 205 -17.28 2.36 -2.08
CA ARG A 205 -17.78 0.98 -2.21
C ARG A 205 -19.28 0.88 -1.97
N GLN A 206 -19.90 -0.05 -2.67
CA GLN A 206 -21.27 -0.49 -2.39
C GLN A 206 -21.25 -2.00 -2.10
N ARG A 207 -21.60 -2.39 -0.86
CA ARG A 207 -21.55 -3.79 -0.42
C ARG A 207 -20.18 -4.45 -0.69
N ASN A 208 -19.10 -3.76 -0.35
CA ASN A 208 -17.69 -4.13 -0.56
C ASN A 208 -17.20 -4.02 -2.02
N VAL A 209 -18.06 -3.91 -3.01
CA VAL A 209 -17.67 -3.73 -4.42
C VAL A 209 -17.16 -2.30 -4.62
N PRO A 210 -15.96 -2.08 -5.15
CA PRO A 210 -15.49 -0.75 -5.53
C PRO A 210 -16.32 -0.25 -6.73
N VAL A 211 -16.92 0.92 -6.60
CA VAL A 211 -17.82 1.49 -7.62
C VAL A 211 -17.37 2.85 -8.13
N ASP A 212 -16.55 3.57 -7.36
CA ASP A 212 -16.10 4.92 -7.71
C ASP A 212 -14.86 5.29 -6.90
N LEU A 213 -14.20 6.39 -7.28
CA LEU A 213 -13.13 7.03 -6.55
C LEU A 213 -13.52 8.47 -6.18
N GLY A 214 -13.09 8.91 -5.00
CA GLY A 214 -13.26 10.30 -4.58
C GLY A 214 -12.31 11.25 -5.31
N GLU A 215 -12.49 12.55 -5.09
CA GLU A 215 -11.63 13.60 -5.63
C GLU A 215 -10.16 13.37 -5.27
N PRO A 216 -9.21 13.55 -6.21
CA PRO A 216 -7.80 13.39 -5.96
C PRO A 216 -7.27 14.40 -4.93
N ILE A 217 -6.55 13.93 -3.92
CA ILE A 217 -5.82 14.75 -2.97
C ILE A 217 -4.34 14.72 -3.36
N ASP A 218 -3.78 15.88 -3.73
CA ASP A 218 -2.37 16.01 -4.06
C ASP A 218 -1.49 16.02 -2.82
N LEU A 219 -0.41 15.25 -2.86
CA LEU A 219 0.68 15.32 -1.90
C LEU A 219 1.86 16.05 -2.55
N PRO A 220 2.54 16.95 -1.81
CA PRO A 220 3.53 17.89 -2.39
C PRO A 220 4.87 17.20 -2.67
N VAL A 221 4.93 16.34 -3.68
CA VAL A 221 6.19 15.69 -4.10
C VAL A 221 7.18 16.70 -4.67
N GLY A 222 8.48 16.47 -4.38
CA GLY A 222 9.56 17.27 -4.92
C GLY A 222 9.84 16.98 -6.39
N SER A 223 10.81 17.72 -6.95
CA SER A 223 11.35 17.47 -8.28
C SER A 223 12.18 16.19 -8.33
N GLY A 224 12.36 15.63 -9.52
CA GLY A 224 13.10 14.39 -9.79
C GLY A 224 12.26 13.43 -10.60
N THR A 225 12.89 12.38 -11.12
CA THR A 225 12.17 11.34 -11.85
C THR A 225 11.43 10.44 -10.85
N PRO A 226 10.10 10.31 -10.91
CA PRO A 226 9.37 9.42 -10.01
C PRO A 226 9.71 7.96 -10.35
N VAL A 227 9.97 7.15 -9.31
CA VAL A 227 10.43 5.76 -9.47
C VAL A 227 9.40 4.77 -8.91
N ASP A 228 9.00 4.91 -7.65
CA ASP A 228 8.03 4.05 -7.01
C ASP A 228 7.45 4.70 -5.75
N ALA A 229 6.31 4.21 -5.26
CA ALA A 229 5.68 4.66 -4.04
C ALA A 229 4.97 3.51 -3.30
N THR A 230 4.90 3.61 -1.98
CA THR A 230 4.25 2.62 -1.12
C THR A 230 3.61 3.26 0.11
N TRP A 231 2.56 2.64 0.64
CA TRP A 231 2.04 3.00 1.95
C TRP A 231 3.03 2.60 3.05
N VAL A 232 3.33 3.52 3.96
CA VAL A 232 4.07 3.26 5.21
C VAL A 232 3.09 2.79 6.29
N ASP A 233 2.00 3.53 6.43
CA ASP A 233 0.88 3.27 7.33
C ASP A 233 -0.43 3.76 6.69
N ASP A 234 -1.51 3.87 7.48
CA ASP A 234 -2.83 4.26 6.97
C ASP A 234 -2.89 5.72 6.46
N ARG A 235 -1.92 6.56 6.76
CA ARG A 235 -1.91 8.00 6.44
C ARG A 235 -0.65 8.47 5.73
N THR A 236 0.37 7.66 5.67
CA THR A 236 1.69 8.04 5.18
C THR A 236 2.08 7.24 3.95
N VAL A 237 2.47 7.93 2.88
CA VAL A 237 3.02 7.33 1.66
C VAL A 237 4.50 7.69 1.55
N ALA A 238 5.36 6.70 1.30
CA ALA A 238 6.76 6.93 0.96
C ALA A 238 6.95 6.82 -0.56
N THR A 239 7.78 7.71 -1.11
CA THR A 239 8.14 7.70 -2.54
C THR A 239 9.64 7.61 -2.73
N ILE A 240 10.04 7.12 -3.90
CA ILE A 240 11.40 7.29 -4.44
C ILE A 240 11.34 8.27 -5.61
N ALA A 241 12.16 9.32 -5.56
CA ALA A 241 12.44 10.20 -6.68
C ALA A 241 13.94 10.15 -7.01
N SER A 242 14.28 9.78 -8.24
CA SER A 242 15.68 9.70 -8.69
C SER A 242 16.18 11.06 -9.18
N ASP A 243 17.41 11.40 -8.83
CA ASP A 243 18.15 12.50 -9.44
C ASP A 243 18.94 12.05 -10.68
N ASP A 244 19.56 13.00 -11.37
CA ASP A 244 20.35 12.76 -12.59
C ASP A 244 21.56 11.84 -12.34
N ALA A 245 22.01 11.72 -11.09
CA ALA A 245 23.11 10.83 -10.69
C ALA A 245 22.62 9.40 -10.35
N GLY A 246 21.32 9.12 -10.51
CA GLY A 246 20.72 7.81 -10.17
C GLY A 246 20.57 7.58 -8.67
N SER A 247 20.63 8.62 -7.85
CA SER A 247 20.41 8.52 -6.40
C SER A 247 18.95 8.74 -6.08
N GLY A 248 18.28 7.70 -5.53
CA GLY A 248 16.88 7.76 -5.11
C GLY A 248 16.72 8.46 -3.77
N LEU A 249 16.09 9.62 -3.76
CA LEU A 249 15.63 10.29 -2.53
C LEU A 249 14.34 9.62 -2.06
N ILE A 250 14.34 9.15 -0.83
CA ILE A 250 13.16 8.59 -0.18
C ILE A 250 12.52 9.67 0.69
N THR A 251 11.24 9.94 0.46
CA THR A 251 10.46 10.94 1.23
C THR A 251 9.13 10.32 1.65
N ALA A 252 8.78 10.46 2.91
CA ALA A 252 7.47 10.11 3.44
C ALA A 252 6.57 11.36 3.48
N PHE A 253 5.33 11.21 3.03
CA PHE A 253 4.31 12.27 2.96
C PHE A 253 3.10 11.83 3.78
N GLU A 254 2.75 12.57 4.81
CA GLU A 254 1.52 12.35 5.53
C GLU A 254 0.34 13.00 4.78
N VAL A 255 -0.75 12.27 4.58
CA VAL A 255 -1.95 12.80 3.92
C VAL A 255 -2.54 13.92 4.78
N GLY A 256 -2.52 15.15 4.24
CA GLY A 256 -2.93 16.36 4.97
C GLY A 256 -1.92 16.84 6.02
N GLY A 257 -0.70 16.30 6.04
CA GLY A 257 0.35 16.61 7.01
C GLY A 257 1.70 16.96 6.36
N PRO A 258 2.76 16.98 7.16
CA PRO A 258 4.10 17.30 6.70
C PRO A 258 4.72 16.16 5.87
N SER A 259 5.82 16.48 5.19
CA SER A 259 6.72 15.50 4.59
C SER A 259 8.02 15.38 5.40
N THR A 260 8.61 14.19 5.37
CA THR A 260 9.86 13.88 6.05
C THR A 260 10.81 13.17 5.10
N SER A 261 12.03 13.70 4.94
CA SER A 261 13.07 13.00 4.19
C SER A 261 13.59 11.81 4.98
N LEU A 262 13.60 10.63 4.36
CA LEU A 262 14.14 9.40 4.93
C LEU A 262 15.55 9.07 4.42
N GLY A 263 16.19 10.01 3.67
CA GLY A 263 17.52 9.82 3.15
C GLY A 263 17.55 9.31 1.71
N ARG A 264 18.71 8.78 1.28
CA ARG A 264 18.96 8.40 -0.12
C ARG A 264 19.51 6.97 -0.21
N VAL A 265 19.15 6.30 -1.31
CA VAL A 265 19.73 5.01 -1.71
C VAL A 265 20.14 5.10 -3.18
N LEU A 266 21.41 4.84 -3.46
CA LEU A 266 21.92 4.84 -4.83
C LEU A 266 21.33 3.67 -5.62
N GLY A 267 20.85 3.95 -6.83
CA GLY A 267 20.26 2.95 -7.70
C GLY A 267 18.93 2.38 -7.23
N ALA A 268 18.19 3.08 -6.35
CA ALA A 268 16.88 2.64 -5.88
C ALA A 268 15.88 2.55 -7.03
N VAL A 269 15.20 1.39 -7.15
CA VAL A 269 14.23 1.08 -8.23
C VAL A 269 12.86 0.66 -7.72
N ALA A 270 12.74 0.24 -6.46
CA ALA A 270 11.45 -0.11 -5.86
C ALA A 270 11.45 0.11 -4.35
N ILE A 271 10.27 0.36 -3.79
CA ILE A 271 10.05 0.50 -2.35
C ILE A 271 8.81 -0.29 -1.92
N ALA A 272 8.91 -0.99 -0.80
CA ALA A 272 7.80 -1.71 -0.19
C ALA A 272 7.69 -1.39 1.30
N GLY A 273 6.46 -1.33 1.79
CA GLY A 273 6.12 -1.02 3.19
C GLY A 273 4.74 -1.55 3.57
N GLY A 274 4.07 -0.87 4.48
CA GLY A 274 2.70 -1.22 4.91
C GLY A 274 2.61 -1.71 6.36
N ASN A 275 3.66 -1.51 7.15
CA ASN A 275 3.80 -2.07 8.49
C ASN A 275 3.64 -1.06 9.62
N ALA A 276 2.92 0.02 9.38
CA ALA A 276 2.65 1.07 10.36
C ALA A 276 3.88 1.87 10.84
N LYS A 277 5.09 1.59 10.32
CA LYS A 277 6.31 2.32 10.67
C LYS A 277 7.30 2.37 9.52
N THR A 278 8.09 3.45 9.48
CA THR A 278 9.17 3.62 8.50
C THR A 278 10.26 2.53 8.59
N ASP A 279 10.49 1.94 9.77
CA ASP A 279 11.47 0.85 9.96
C ASP A 279 11.10 -0.43 9.16
N GLY A 280 9.83 -0.60 8.83
CA GLY A 280 9.33 -1.69 7.97
C GLY A 280 9.63 -1.51 6.49
N LEU A 281 10.05 -0.32 6.05
CA LEU A 281 10.36 -0.07 4.64
C LEU A 281 11.54 -0.91 4.15
N ARG A 282 11.45 -1.33 2.89
CA ARG A 282 12.54 -1.94 2.13
C ARG A 282 12.68 -1.23 0.80
N VAL A 283 13.90 -0.98 0.40
CA VAL A 283 14.24 -0.41 -0.90
C VAL A 283 15.06 -1.43 -1.66
N LEU A 284 14.67 -1.70 -2.89
CA LEU A 284 15.42 -2.52 -3.84
C LEU A 284 16.23 -1.62 -4.74
N THR A 285 17.48 -2.00 -4.98
CA THR A 285 18.35 -1.32 -5.95
C THR A 285 18.38 -2.08 -7.28
N ALA A 286 18.80 -1.41 -8.34
CA ALA A 286 19.02 -2.02 -9.66
C ALA A 286 20.06 -3.16 -9.65
N ALA A 287 20.94 -3.18 -8.64
CA ALA A 287 21.89 -4.28 -8.41
C ALA A 287 21.24 -5.53 -7.77
N GLY A 288 19.95 -5.42 -7.35
CA GLY A 288 19.24 -6.49 -6.68
C GLY A 288 19.41 -6.49 -5.16
N ASP A 289 20.08 -5.51 -4.57
CA ASP A 289 20.27 -5.45 -3.12
C ASP A 289 19.07 -4.83 -2.43
N ILE A 290 18.66 -5.44 -1.31
CA ILE A 290 17.62 -4.89 -0.44
C ILE A 290 18.25 -4.03 0.65
N TRP A 291 17.76 -2.82 0.81
CA TRP A 291 18.14 -1.88 1.85
C TRP A 291 17.01 -1.64 2.85
N ARG A 292 17.34 -1.44 4.11
CA ARG A 292 16.41 -1.10 5.20
C ARG A 292 16.84 0.16 5.94
N PRO A 293 15.92 0.90 6.57
CA PRO A 293 16.26 2.05 7.41
C PRO A 293 17.12 1.62 8.61
N ARG A 294 18.04 2.50 9.02
CA ARG A 294 18.89 2.34 10.20
C ARG A 294 18.75 3.57 11.12
N GLY A 295 17.61 3.66 11.80
CA GLY A 295 17.30 4.81 12.67
C GLY A 295 17.46 6.13 11.95
N SER A 296 18.16 7.09 12.56
CA SER A 296 18.50 8.40 11.96
C SER A 296 19.73 8.35 11.05
N GLU A 297 20.41 7.21 10.94
CA GLU A 297 21.68 7.08 10.20
C GLU A 297 21.51 6.78 8.71
N GLY A 298 20.26 6.73 8.23
CA GLY A 298 19.95 6.48 6.82
C GLY A 298 19.63 5.02 6.53
N TRP A 299 20.23 4.44 5.48
CA TRP A 299 19.91 3.12 4.96
C TRP A 299 21.12 2.17 5.03
N VAL A 300 20.86 0.89 5.25
CA VAL A 300 21.87 -0.18 5.30
C VAL A 300 21.41 -1.39 4.50
N ALA A 301 22.32 -2.01 3.75
CA ALA A 301 22.04 -3.24 3.03
C ALA A 301 21.73 -4.39 3.99
N THR A 302 20.72 -5.20 3.65
CA THR A 302 20.29 -6.35 4.44
C THR A 302 21.15 -7.60 4.20
N GLY A 303 21.88 -7.65 3.09
CA GLY A 303 22.58 -8.84 2.62
C GLY A 303 21.70 -9.84 1.87
N ILE A 304 20.41 -9.50 1.64
CA ILE A 304 19.48 -10.29 0.83
C ILE A 304 19.39 -9.65 -0.54
N SER A 305 19.45 -10.50 -1.59
CA SER A 305 19.24 -10.07 -2.97
C SER A 305 17.87 -10.50 -3.48
N ALA A 306 17.24 -9.65 -4.28
CA ALA A 306 15.89 -9.83 -4.80
C ALA A 306 15.78 -9.40 -6.27
N SER A 307 14.80 -9.97 -6.96
CA SER A 307 14.35 -9.53 -8.29
C SER A 307 13.23 -8.47 -8.18
N PHE A 308 12.39 -8.56 -7.15
CA PHE A 308 11.34 -7.57 -6.86
C PHE A 308 10.96 -7.55 -5.37
N LEU A 309 10.31 -6.47 -4.96
CA LEU A 309 9.64 -6.35 -3.68
C LEU A 309 8.12 -6.33 -3.87
N GLY A 310 7.39 -6.83 -2.89
CA GLY A 310 5.95 -6.79 -2.83
C GLY A 310 5.42 -6.38 -1.46
N THR A 311 4.13 -6.10 -1.39
CA THR A 311 3.45 -5.71 -0.14
C THR A 311 2.36 -6.70 0.22
N LYS A 312 2.00 -6.74 1.50
CA LYS A 312 0.77 -7.35 1.99
C LYS A 312 -0.23 -6.23 2.28
N GLN A 313 -1.37 -6.29 1.63
CA GLN A 313 -2.45 -5.31 1.72
C GLN A 313 -3.71 -5.91 2.30
#